data_aabfcabf2bd991ee672939215053d0f5
#
_entry.id   aabfcabf2bd991ee672939215053d0f5
#
_cell.length_a   1.000
_cell.length_b   1.000
_cell.length_c   1.000
_cell.angle_alpha   90.00
_cell.angle_beta   90.00
_cell.angle_gamma   90.00
#
_symmetry.space_group_name_H-M   'P 1'
#
loop_
_entity.id
_entity.type
_entity.pdbx_description
1 polymer ?
#
loop_
_entity_poly.entity_id
_entity_poly.type
_entity_poly.pdbx_seq_one_letter_code
_entity_poly.pdbx_strand_id
1 'polypeptide(L)'
;LGLLVIDEVFDGWREKKTDYDYRQLFDKWRFYDLDMMLRRDRNHPSVFCWSIGNEILERKSEQAVQWAREMRDYIRTIDRTRPVTQALASWDNDWEIYDPLASQHDIVGYNYLIQKAESDHQRVSWRVMMQTESFPRDVWRNHKAVEEHPYVVGDFVWTGIDYLGESGIGL
;
A
#
# COMPACT_ATOMS: atom_id res chain seq x y z
N LEU A 1 -20.64 3.39 -10.07
CA LEU A 1 -19.81 2.73 -11.08
C LEU A 1 -19.36 1.33 -10.66
N GLY A 2 -19.55 0.94 -9.37
CA GLY A 2 -19.18 -0.38 -8.87
C GLY A 2 -17.66 -0.60 -8.70
N LEU A 3 -16.85 0.45 -8.70
CA LEU A 3 -15.41 0.38 -8.47
C LEU A 3 -15.12 0.24 -6.97
N LEU A 4 -14.15 -0.61 -6.63
CA LEU A 4 -13.55 -0.67 -5.30
C LEU A 4 -12.43 0.33 -5.18
N VAL A 5 -12.28 0.93 -4.00
CA VAL A 5 -11.33 2.00 -3.72
C VAL A 5 -10.41 1.58 -2.58
N ILE A 6 -9.09 1.66 -2.81
CA ILE A 6 -8.10 1.78 -1.74
C ILE A 6 -7.94 3.27 -1.49
N ASP A 7 -8.25 3.72 -0.28
CA ASP A 7 -8.08 5.11 0.10
C ASP A 7 -6.74 5.30 0.79
N GLU A 8 -5.85 6.08 0.17
CA GLU A 8 -4.47 6.24 0.60
C GLU A 8 -4.19 7.66 1.09
N VAL A 9 -3.59 7.77 2.27
CA VAL A 9 -3.37 9.06 2.93
C VAL A 9 -2.00 9.67 2.61
N PHE A 10 -0.95 8.85 2.48
CA PHE A 10 0.43 9.34 2.32
C PHE A 10 1.17 8.64 1.19
N ASP A 11 1.79 9.41 0.29
CA ASP A 11 2.76 8.86 -0.67
C ASP A 11 4.09 8.49 0.01
N GLY A 12 4.54 9.27 0.96
CA GLY A 12 5.76 9.02 1.72
C GLY A 12 5.60 9.49 3.16
N TRP A 13 6.56 9.13 4.03
CA TRP A 13 6.50 9.51 5.43
C TRP A 13 7.50 10.63 5.76
N ARG A 14 8.57 10.32 6.48
CA ARG A 14 9.50 11.32 7.02
C ARG A 14 10.74 11.54 6.17
N GLU A 15 11.20 10.51 5.45
CA GLU A 15 12.33 10.66 4.55
C GLU A 15 11.91 11.29 3.22
N LYS A 16 12.81 12.09 2.66
CA LYS A 16 12.57 12.84 1.43
C LYS A 16 12.48 11.90 0.22
N LYS A 17 11.31 11.82 -0.41
CA LYS A 17 11.13 11.21 -1.74
C LYS A 17 11.28 12.26 -2.84
N THR A 18 10.64 13.41 -2.67
CA THR A 18 10.67 14.52 -3.62
C THR A 18 10.86 15.86 -2.90
N ASP A 19 11.10 16.94 -3.66
CA ASP A 19 11.05 18.28 -3.10
C ASP A 19 9.59 18.63 -2.73
N TYR A 20 9.40 19.27 -1.58
CA TYR A 20 8.08 19.67 -1.08
C TYR A 20 7.10 18.53 -0.75
N ASP A 21 7.58 17.31 -0.54
CA ASP A 21 6.76 16.19 -0.11
C ASP A 21 6.22 16.35 1.33
N TYR A 22 5.40 15.41 1.75
CA TYR A 22 4.71 15.44 3.05
C TYR A 22 5.62 15.30 4.27
N ARG A 23 6.89 14.94 4.11
CA ARG A 23 7.84 14.67 5.22
C ARG A 23 7.91 15.76 6.28
N GLN A 24 7.77 17.03 5.86
CA GLN A 24 7.85 18.18 6.78
C GLN A 24 6.63 18.25 7.72
N LEU A 25 5.56 17.64 7.32
CA LEU A 25 4.28 17.65 8.02
C LEU A 25 4.04 16.35 8.80
N PHE A 26 4.69 15.25 8.44
CA PHE A 26 4.40 13.90 8.90
C PHE A 26 4.35 13.79 10.43
N ASP A 27 5.38 14.24 11.15
CA ASP A 27 5.45 14.13 12.60
C ASP A 27 4.30 14.86 13.30
N LYS A 28 3.92 16.03 12.77
CA LYS A 28 2.91 16.89 13.38
C LYS A 28 1.49 16.53 12.96
N TRP A 29 1.29 16.14 11.70
CA TRP A 29 -0.04 16.12 11.09
C TRP A 29 -0.53 14.72 10.74
N ARG A 30 0.30 13.67 10.76
CA ARG A 30 -0.08 12.34 10.28
C ARG A 30 -1.37 11.80 10.88
N PHE A 31 -1.58 11.96 12.17
CA PHE A 31 -2.81 11.47 12.82
C PHE A 31 -4.01 12.36 12.52
N TYR A 32 -3.81 13.66 12.37
CA TYR A 32 -4.89 14.57 12.00
C TYR A 32 -5.39 14.27 10.57
N ASP A 33 -4.47 14.16 9.62
CA ASP A 33 -4.83 13.90 8.21
C ASP A 33 -5.42 12.50 8.03
N LEU A 34 -4.88 11.51 8.74
CA LEU A 34 -5.44 10.16 8.79
C LEU A 34 -6.87 10.17 9.36
N ASP A 35 -7.11 10.87 10.46
CA ASP A 35 -8.45 11.03 11.06
C ASP A 35 -9.44 11.66 10.10
N MET A 36 -9.00 12.72 9.42
CA MET A 36 -9.83 13.43 8.46
C MET A 36 -10.24 12.55 7.28
N MET A 37 -9.30 11.78 6.70
CA MET A 37 -9.59 10.82 5.64
C MET A 37 -10.61 9.77 6.13
N LEU A 38 -10.33 9.11 7.25
CA LEU A 38 -11.19 8.06 7.80
C LEU A 38 -12.63 8.58 8.05
N ARG A 39 -12.79 9.74 8.71
CA ARG A 39 -14.12 10.28 9.03
C ARG A 39 -14.87 10.73 7.79
N ARG A 40 -14.19 11.26 6.78
CA ARG A 40 -14.78 11.65 5.50
C ARG A 40 -15.31 10.42 4.77
N ASP A 41 -14.51 9.35 4.69
CA ASP A 41 -14.71 8.29 3.69
C ASP A 41 -15.23 6.95 4.26
N ARG A 42 -15.24 6.74 5.59
CA ARG A 42 -15.69 5.47 6.21
C ARG A 42 -17.14 5.06 5.87
N ASN A 43 -17.97 5.99 5.44
CA ASN A 43 -19.35 5.69 5.06
C ASN A 43 -19.51 5.42 3.55
N HIS A 44 -18.42 5.50 2.77
CA HIS A 44 -18.46 5.16 1.35
C HIS A 44 -18.33 3.64 1.16
N PRO A 45 -19.34 2.98 0.61
CA PRO A 45 -19.33 1.51 0.45
C PRO A 45 -18.26 1.03 -0.56
N SER A 46 -17.78 1.91 -1.44
CA SER A 46 -16.71 1.60 -2.39
C SER A 46 -15.35 1.44 -1.73
N VAL A 47 -15.09 2.13 -0.62
CA VAL A 47 -13.82 2.03 0.11
C VAL A 47 -13.77 0.66 0.78
N PHE A 48 -12.83 -0.18 0.36
CA PHE A 48 -12.67 -1.51 0.93
C PHE A 48 -11.39 -1.67 1.76
N CYS A 49 -10.42 -0.76 1.59
CA CYS A 49 -9.12 -0.83 2.24
C CYS A 49 -8.56 0.56 2.52
N TRP A 50 -7.88 0.72 3.65
CA TRP A 50 -7.14 1.92 4.04
C TRP A 50 -5.66 1.73 3.78
N SER A 51 -5.02 2.62 3.01
CA SER A 51 -3.58 2.61 2.81
C SER A 51 -2.90 3.71 3.60
N ILE A 52 -1.83 3.35 4.31
CA ILE A 52 -1.09 4.27 5.18
C ILE A 52 0.22 4.78 4.55
N GLY A 53 0.54 4.36 3.35
CA GLY A 53 1.74 4.87 2.66
C GLY A 53 2.11 4.10 1.41
N ASN A 54 2.90 4.76 0.57
CA ASN A 54 3.41 4.23 -0.67
C ASN A 54 4.93 4.31 -0.69
N GLU A 55 5.61 3.19 -0.94
CA GLU A 55 7.06 3.11 -1.21
C GLU A 55 7.92 3.98 -0.27
N ILE A 56 7.64 3.92 1.03
CA ILE A 56 8.35 4.73 2.01
C ILE A 56 9.84 4.39 2.05
N LEU A 57 10.69 5.40 2.21
CA LEU A 57 12.14 5.21 2.21
C LEU A 57 12.64 4.56 3.51
N GLU A 58 11.97 4.80 4.63
CA GLU A 58 12.27 4.24 5.96
C GLU A 58 11.95 2.76 6.12
N ARG A 59 11.44 2.10 5.12
CA ARG A 59 10.85 0.75 5.09
C ARG A 59 11.62 -0.37 5.82
N LYS A 60 12.93 -0.18 6.05
CA LYS A 60 13.80 -1.14 6.76
C LYS A 60 14.01 -0.80 8.23
N SER A 61 13.50 0.33 8.69
CA SER A 61 13.76 0.80 10.04
C SER A 61 12.74 0.27 11.05
N GLU A 62 13.18 0.03 12.28
CA GLU A 62 12.29 -0.27 13.40
C GLU A 62 11.28 0.85 13.64
N GLN A 63 11.68 2.09 13.35
CA GLN A 63 10.81 3.25 13.50
C GLN A 63 9.64 3.21 12.51
N ALA A 64 9.86 2.75 11.27
CA ALA A 64 8.77 2.58 10.30
C ALA A 64 7.79 1.50 10.75
N VAL A 65 8.29 0.41 11.30
CA VAL A 65 7.44 -0.65 11.89
C VAL A 65 6.58 -0.11 13.03
N GLN A 66 7.16 0.72 13.90
CA GLN A 66 6.42 1.37 14.97
C GLN A 66 5.35 2.32 14.44
N TRP A 67 5.68 3.19 13.49
CA TRP A 67 4.72 4.13 12.89
C TRP A 67 3.58 3.41 12.15
N ALA A 68 3.88 2.34 11.41
CA ALA A 68 2.85 1.52 10.76
C ALA A 68 1.88 0.94 11.80
N ARG A 69 2.41 0.40 12.90
CA ARG A 69 1.60 -0.13 14.01
C ARG A 69 0.73 0.96 14.63
N GLU A 70 1.30 2.11 14.96
CA GLU A 70 0.59 3.23 15.56
C GLU A 70 -0.56 3.71 14.67
N MET A 71 -0.33 3.89 13.36
CA MET A 71 -1.34 4.32 12.41
C MET A 71 -2.43 3.26 12.19
N ARG A 72 -2.06 1.98 12.04
CA ARG A 72 -3.01 0.88 11.98
C ARG A 72 -3.91 0.82 13.22
N ASP A 73 -3.32 0.89 14.40
CA ASP A 73 -4.06 0.81 15.66
C ASP A 73 -4.97 2.03 15.82
N TYR A 74 -4.54 3.21 15.38
CA TYR A 74 -5.39 4.39 15.31
C TYR A 74 -6.58 4.20 14.37
N ILE A 75 -6.36 3.69 13.15
CA ILE A 75 -7.45 3.36 12.21
C ILE A 75 -8.48 2.47 12.88
N ARG A 76 -8.04 1.45 13.60
CA ARG A 76 -8.91 0.49 14.29
C ARG A 76 -9.74 1.09 15.44
N THR A 77 -9.37 2.26 15.93
CA THR A 77 -10.23 3.00 16.89
C THR A 77 -11.46 3.62 16.22
N ILE A 78 -11.39 3.86 14.90
CA ILE A 78 -12.42 4.54 14.10
C ILE A 78 -13.18 3.56 13.21
N ASP A 79 -12.46 2.69 12.51
CA ASP A 79 -13.00 1.67 11.61
C ASP A 79 -12.29 0.32 11.83
N ARG A 80 -13.06 -0.69 12.25
CA ARG A 80 -12.60 -2.06 12.44
C ARG A 80 -13.06 -3.00 11.33
N THR A 81 -13.75 -2.47 10.34
CA THR A 81 -14.43 -3.27 9.31
C THR A 81 -13.59 -3.45 8.05
N ARG A 82 -12.65 -2.54 7.81
CA ARG A 82 -11.81 -2.55 6.62
C ARG A 82 -10.36 -2.91 6.96
N PRO A 83 -9.69 -3.65 6.07
CA PRO A 83 -8.27 -3.95 6.21
C PRO A 83 -7.41 -2.71 6.04
N VAL A 84 -6.21 -2.77 6.61
CA VAL A 84 -5.15 -1.76 6.46
C VAL A 84 -4.04 -2.33 5.60
N THR A 85 -3.56 -1.54 4.66
CA THR A 85 -2.46 -1.87 3.75
C THR A 85 -1.41 -0.76 3.70
N GLN A 86 -0.32 -1.07 3.05
CA GLN A 86 0.71 -0.14 2.58
C GLN A 86 1.36 -0.73 1.33
N ALA A 87 1.65 0.11 0.35
CA ALA A 87 2.38 -0.31 -0.85
C ALA A 87 3.88 -0.39 -0.56
N LEU A 88 4.46 -1.58 -0.72
CA LEU A 88 5.89 -1.82 -0.53
C LEU A 88 6.63 -1.76 -1.87
N ALA A 89 7.78 -1.06 -1.87
CA ALA A 89 8.63 -0.91 -3.04
C ALA A 89 9.43 -2.18 -3.35
N SER A 90 9.82 -2.32 -4.62
CA SER A 90 10.61 -3.44 -5.15
C SER A 90 12.12 -3.18 -5.23
N TRP A 91 12.63 -2.23 -4.46
CA TRP A 91 13.98 -1.69 -4.67
C TRP A 91 15.12 -2.52 -4.06
N ASP A 92 14.81 -3.45 -3.17
CA ASP A 92 15.81 -4.26 -2.49
C ASP A 92 15.79 -5.71 -2.98
N ASN A 93 16.97 -6.27 -3.19
CA ASN A 93 17.12 -7.68 -3.59
C ASN A 93 16.73 -8.62 -2.45
N ASP A 94 17.03 -8.24 -1.21
CA ASP A 94 16.64 -8.95 0.00
C ASP A 94 15.24 -8.49 0.43
N TRP A 95 14.24 -9.08 -0.22
CA TRP A 95 12.82 -8.72 0.02
C TRP A 95 12.35 -9.05 1.44
N GLU A 96 12.91 -10.08 2.06
CA GLU A 96 12.50 -10.56 3.38
C GLU A 96 12.81 -9.54 4.50
N ILE A 97 13.69 -8.59 4.23
CA ILE A 97 13.98 -7.49 5.15
C ILE A 97 12.73 -6.64 5.46
N TYR A 98 11.70 -6.69 4.61
CA TYR A 98 10.44 -5.98 4.83
C TYR A 98 9.45 -6.72 5.71
N ASP A 99 9.71 -7.97 6.10
CA ASP A 99 8.76 -8.76 6.87
C ASP A 99 8.28 -8.10 8.17
N PRO A 100 9.13 -7.43 8.95
CA PRO A 100 8.66 -6.73 10.14
C PRO A 100 7.64 -5.63 9.83
N LEU A 101 7.85 -4.86 8.75
CA LEU A 101 6.91 -3.84 8.29
C LEU A 101 5.66 -4.48 7.68
N ALA A 102 5.82 -5.47 6.81
CA ALA A 102 4.73 -6.19 6.18
C ALA A 102 3.78 -6.82 7.21
N SER A 103 4.31 -7.33 8.33
CA SER A 103 3.51 -7.93 9.41
C SER A 103 2.58 -6.94 10.13
N GLN A 104 2.72 -5.65 9.90
CA GLN A 104 1.84 -4.64 10.49
C GLN A 104 0.54 -4.45 9.70
N HIS A 105 0.41 -5.07 8.53
CA HIS A 105 -0.72 -4.89 7.61
C HIS A 105 -1.61 -6.12 7.53
N ASP A 106 -2.91 -5.89 7.32
CA ASP A 106 -3.88 -6.96 7.08
C ASP A 106 -3.75 -7.50 5.65
N ILE A 107 -3.46 -6.62 4.70
CA ILE A 107 -3.12 -6.94 3.32
C ILE A 107 -1.77 -6.27 3.01
N VAL A 108 -0.81 -7.01 2.50
CA VAL A 108 0.49 -6.46 2.11
C VAL A 108 0.43 -6.00 0.66
N GLY A 109 0.63 -4.70 0.42
CA GLY A 109 0.69 -4.13 -0.91
C GLY A 109 2.06 -4.36 -1.56
N TYR A 110 2.06 -4.86 -2.79
CA TYR A 110 3.25 -5.09 -3.60
C TYR A 110 3.23 -4.17 -4.81
N ASN A 111 4.21 -3.30 -4.95
CA ASN A 111 4.39 -2.53 -6.17
C ASN A 111 5.31 -3.29 -7.12
N TYR A 112 4.76 -3.72 -8.28
CA TYR A 112 5.49 -4.41 -9.36
C TYR A 112 6.17 -5.74 -8.96
N LEU A 113 5.67 -6.43 -7.93
CA LEU A 113 6.31 -7.59 -7.31
C LEU A 113 5.43 -8.84 -7.15
N ILE A 114 4.34 -8.95 -7.90
CA ILE A 114 3.41 -10.09 -7.77
C ILE A 114 4.09 -11.45 -7.94
N GLN A 115 5.20 -11.50 -8.69
CA GLN A 115 6.00 -12.71 -8.88
C GLN A 115 6.64 -13.25 -7.58
N LYS A 116 6.66 -12.46 -6.51
CA LYS A 116 7.11 -12.89 -5.18
C LYS A 116 5.99 -13.53 -4.35
N ALA A 117 4.74 -13.41 -4.78
CA ALA A 117 3.59 -13.81 -3.97
C ALA A 117 3.63 -15.30 -3.59
N GLU A 118 3.98 -16.19 -4.54
CA GLU A 118 4.04 -17.62 -4.27
C GLU A 118 5.15 -17.96 -3.27
N SER A 119 6.37 -17.46 -3.48
CA SER A 119 7.50 -17.72 -2.56
C SER A 119 7.25 -17.13 -1.17
N ASP A 120 6.63 -15.97 -1.10
CA ASP A 120 6.26 -15.35 0.19
C ASP A 120 5.15 -16.12 0.89
N HIS A 121 4.17 -16.63 0.16
CA HIS A 121 3.13 -17.46 0.76
C HIS A 121 3.67 -18.79 1.30
N GLN A 122 4.62 -19.40 0.61
CA GLN A 122 5.31 -20.61 1.10
C GLN A 122 6.05 -20.33 2.41
N ARG A 123 6.67 -19.16 2.54
CA ARG A 123 7.44 -18.74 3.71
C ARG A 123 6.55 -18.19 4.84
N VAL A 124 5.50 -17.43 4.49
CA VAL A 124 4.57 -16.76 5.41
C VAL A 124 3.14 -17.07 4.98
N SER A 125 2.66 -18.28 5.27
CA SER A 125 1.42 -18.85 4.71
C SER A 125 0.14 -18.08 5.06
N TRP A 126 0.15 -17.25 6.08
CA TRP A 126 -1.00 -16.44 6.49
C TRP A 126 -1.04 -15.05 5.80
N ARG A 127 0.00 -14.69 5.02
CA ARG A 127 0.07 -13.38 4.36
C ARG A 127 -0.94 -13.29 3.23
N VAL A 128 -1.82 -12.29 3.33
CA VAL A 128 -2.68 -11.84 2.23
C VAL A 128 -1.96 -10.72 1.49
N MET A 129 -1.96 -10.78 0.16
CA MET A 129 -1.19 -9.88 -0.69
C MET A 129 -2.08 -9.23 -1.74
N MET A 130 -1.66 -8.07 -2.20
CA MET A 130 -2.31 -7.34 -3.28
C MET A 130 -1.25 -6.61 -4.08
N GLN A 131 -1.31 -6.65 -5.40
CA GLN A 131 -0.45 -5.79 -6.20
C GLN A 131 -1.06 -4.40 -6.29
N THR A 132 -0.47 -3.47 -5.57
CA THR A 132 -0.96 -2.09 -5.42
C THR A 132 -0.57 -1.20 -6.60
N GLU A 133 0.49 -1.56 -7.32
CA GLU A 133 0.85 -0.96 -8.60
C GLU A 133 1.40 -2.01 -9.57
N SER A 134 0.98 -1.92 -10.84
CA SER A 134 1.47 -2.78 -11.91
C SER A 134 1.56 -2.05 -13.24
N PHE A 135 2.40 -2.58 -14.14
CA PHE A 135 2.46 -2.05 -15.50
C PHE A 135 1.28 -2.56 -16.36
N PRO A 136 0.67 -1.72 -17.22
CA PRO A 136 -0.40 -2.13 -18.11
C PRO A 136 -0.05 -3.34 -19.00
N ARG A 137 1.22 -3.45 -19.41
CA ARG A 137 1.71 -4.60 -20.21
C ARG A 137 1.65 -5.94 -19.48
N ASP A 138 1.58 -5.91 -18.14
CA ASP A 138 1.61 -7.11 -17.30
C ASP A 138 0.22 -7.53 -16.80
N VAL A 139 -0.83 -6.80 -17.14
CA VAL A 139 -2.22 -7.01 -16.69
C VAL A 139 -2.67 -8.47 -16.84
N TRP A 140 -2.41 -9.10 -17.97
CA TRP A 140 -2.83 -10.47 -18.17
C TRP A 140 -2.13 -11.47 -17.22
N ARG A 141 -0.83 -11.32 -17.05
CA ARG A 141 -0.05 -12.17 -16.12
C ARG A 141 -0.53 -11.95 -14.69
N ASN A 142 -0.74 -10.71 -14.30
CA ASN A 142 -1.18 -10.36 -12.95
C ASN A 142 -2.59 -10.86 -12.65
N HIS A 143 -3.50 -10.73 -13.63
CA HIS A 143 -4.85 -11.30 -13.52
C HIS A 143 -4.80 -12.81 -13.29
N LYS A 144 -3.95 -13.53 -14.02
CA LYS A 144 -3.76 -14.98 -13.80
C LYS A 144 -3.27 -15.29 -12.39
N ALA A 145 -2.32 -14.54 -11.86
CA ALA A 145 -1.86 -14.73 -10.50
C ALA A 145 -2.99 -14.52 -9.47
N VAL A 146 -3.88 -13.54 -9.68
CA VAL A 146 -5.06 -13.32 -8.83
C VAL A 146 -6.04 -14.49 -8.93
N GLU A 147 -6.29 -15.05 -10.13
CA GLU A 147 -7.17 -16.21 -10.30
C GLU A 147 -6.63 -17.50 -9.68
N GLU A 148 -5.32 -17.71 -9.77
CA GLU A 148 -4.66 -18.95 -9.36
C GLU A 148 -4.28 -18.98 -7.88
N HIS A 149 -4.11 -17.81 -7.25
CA HIS A 149 -3.63 -17.69 -5.89
C HIS A 149 -4.66 -17.00 -4.97
N PRO A 150 -5.44 -17.74 -4.18
CA PRO A 150 -6.50 -17.18 -3.33
C PRO A 150 -6.00 -16.23 -2.24
N TYR A 151 -4.69 -16.19 -1.99
CA TYR A 151 -4.03 -15.27 -1.08
C TYR A 151 -3.59 -13.95 -1.75
N VAL A 152 -3.83 -13.80 -3.08
CA VAL A 152 -3.62 -12.56 -3.84
C VAL A 152 -5.00 -11.98 -4.18
N VAL A 153 -5.36 -10.86 -3.53
CA VAL A 153 -6.72 -10.34 -3.58
C VAL A 153 -7.00 -9.34 -4.70
N GLY A 154 -5.99 -8.91 -5.44
CA GLY A 154 -6.19 -7.99 -6.56
C GLY A 154 -4.90 -7.46 -7.18
N ASP A 155 -5.09 -6.74 -8.31
CA ASP A 155 -4.04 -6.04 -9.06
C ASP A 155 -4.57 -4.66 -9.46
N PHE A 156 -3.76 -3.62 -9.24
CA PHE A 156 -4.07 -2.23 -9.56
C PHE A 156 -3.05 -1.71 -10.56
N VAL A 157 -3.52 -1.33 -11.74
CA VAL A 157 -2.65 -0.83 -12.80
C VAL A 157 -2.27 0.62 -12.55
N TRP A 158 -1.00 0.94 -12.56
CA TRP A 158 -0.48 2.29 -12.58
C TRP A 158 -0.28 2.74 -14.04
N THR A 159 -0.98 3.73 -14.52
CA THR A 159 -2.00 4.50 -13.81
C THR A 159 -3.25 4.63 -14.68
N GLY A 160 -4.41 4.84 -14.04
CA GLY A 160 -5.68 5.03 -14.75
C GLY A 160 -5.90 6.47 -15.24
N ILE A 161 -5.17 7.46 -14.66
CA ILE A 161 -5.25 8.88 -14.99
C ILE A 161 -3.83 9.44 -15.05
N ASP A 162 -3.62 10.54 -15.75
CA ASP A 162 -2.32 11.20 -15.91
C ASP A 162 -1.24 10.38 -16.61
N TYR A 163 -1.65 9.48 -17.48
CA TYR A 163 -0.73 8.59 -18.19
C TYR A 163 0.32 9.35 -19.01
N LEU A 164 -0.06 10.50 -19.56
CA LEU A 164 0.78 11.39 -20.39
C LEU A 164 1.13 12.71 -19.67
N GLY A 165 0.74 12.85 -18.41
CA GLY A 165 0.94 14.06 -17.63
C GLY A 165 2.20 14.05 -16.76
N GLU A 166 2.07 14.55 -15.55
CA GLU A 166 3.16 14.70 -14.58
C GLU A 166 3.83 13.39 -14.16
N SER A 167 3.15 12.27 -14.35
CA SER A 167 3.72 10.93 -14.09
C SER A 167 4.94 10.62 -14.96
N GLY A 168 5.13 11.32 -16.09
CA GLY A 168 6.22 11.09 -17.03
C GLY A 168 6.13 9.77 -17.82
N ILE A 169 5.09 8.99 -17.63
CA ILE A 169 4.87 7.74 -18.36
C ILE A 169 4.30 8.09 -19.74
N GLY A 170 5.02 7.73 -20.79
CA GLY A 170 4.62 8.01 -22.17
C GLY A 170 5.24 9.25 -22.79
N LEU A 171 6.24 9.84 -22.15
CA LEU A 171 7.11 10.86 -22.74
C LEU A 171 8.28 10.22 -23.47
#